data_60dc4ee5d49e0491de34aca94f25a038
#
_entry.id   60dc4ee5d49e0491de34aca94f25a038
#
_cell.length_a   1.000
_cell.length_b   1.000
_cell.length_c   1.000
_cell.angle_alpha   90.00
_cell.angle_beta   90.00
_cell.angle_gamma   90.00
#
_symmetry.space_group_name_H-M   'P 1'
#
loop_
_entity.id
_entity.type
_entity.pdbx_description
1 polymer ?
#
loop_
_entity_poly.entity_id
_entity_poly.type
_entity_poly.pdbx_seq_one_letter_code
_entity_poly.pdbx_strand_id
1 'polypeptide(L)'
;RLGEHALPAPKPPLRTRAAAVLAHLFGTIFILAMAQRAEQRSSRDADDDVPAHMQADEHIHAEVIRSLAAKSRETLAGTFRAAVFGANDGLVSNLALVLGVAATGMAPGLVLTTGVAGLLAGALSMAAGEWVSVTSQRELLDASIPDPSANRAVPDLDVDANELALVFRARGESPEEADAHAAQVFARISAPATGESGSIPVRAVFAGAQAEAGAHEQIGTPAKAALSSFAFFSVGALIPLIPYIAGLSGITAIVCAAAVVGCALLATGGVVGVLSGQAPAPRALRQLAIGYGAAAVTYLLG
;
A
#
# COMPACT_ATOMS: atom_id res chain seq x y z
N ARG A 1 -16.96 -42.16 -12.09
CA ARG A 1 -16.67 -43.17 -11.05
C ARG A 1 -15.17 -43.45 -11.10
N LEU A 2 -14.35 -42.66 -10.41
CA LEU A 2 -12.97 -42.98 -10.07
C LEU A 2 -13.03 -43.74 -8.73
N GLY A 3 -13.02 -45.07 -8.82
CA GLY A 3 -13.03 -45.94 -7.67
C GLY A 3 -11.69 -45.92 -6.92
N GLU A 4 -11.75 -46.25 -5.69
CA GLU A 4 -10.85 -46.69 -4.63
C GLU A 4 -9.32 -46.80 -4.79
N HIS A 5 -8.70 -46.28 -5.85
CA HIS A 5 -7.23 -46.25 -6.02
C HIS A 5 -6.65 -44.82 -6.18
N ALA A 6 -7.21 -43.84 -5.47
CA ALA A 6 -6.57 -42.57 -5.37
C ALA A 6 -5.28 -42.74 -4.54
N LEU A 7 -4.12 -42.72 -5.20
CA LEU A 7 -2.85 -42.63 -4.50
C LEU A 7 -2.88 -41.43 -3.53
N PRO A 8 -2.36 -41.61 -2.29
CA PRO A 8 -2.35 -40.52 -1.33
C PRO A 8 -1.62 -39.32 -1.95
N ALA A 9 -2.27 -38.14 -1.87
CA ALA A 9 -1.72 -36.92 -2.45
C ALA A 9 -0.28 -36.71 -1.97
N PRO A 10 0.67 -36.45 -2.86
CA PRO A 10 2.05 -36.23 -2.48
C PRO A 10 2.16 -35.08 -1.48
N LYS A 11 2.99 -35.22 -0.46
CA LYS A 11 3.19 -34.17 0.56
C LYS A 11 3.63 -32.88 -0.16
N PRO A 12 2.98 -31.75 0.10
CA PRO A 12 3.32 -30.51 -0.57
C PRO A 12 4.79 -30.13 -0.31
N PRO A 13 5.52 -29.67 -1.33
CA PRO A 13 6.91 -29.28 -1.19
C PRO A 13 7.07 -28.13 -0.18
N LEU A 14 8.25 -27.97 0.41
CA LEU A 14 8.54 -26.93 1.41
C LEU A 14 8.13 -25.53 0.95
N ARG A 15 8.27 -25.23 -0.35
CA ARG A 15 7.82 -23.98 -0.97
C ARG A 15 6.31 -23.73 -0.81
N THR A 16 5.50 -24.76 -1.03
CA THR A 16 4.03 -24.69 -0.88
C THR A 16 3.63 -24.54 0.59
N ARG A 17 4.36 -25.16 1.51
CA ARG A 17 4.11 -24.99 2.96
C ARG A 17 4.46 -23.56 3.41
N ALA A 18 5.60 -23.03 2.99
CA ALA A 18 5.98 -21.64 3.26
C ALA A 18 4.97 -20.66 2.66
N ALA A 19 4.53 -20.90 1.43
CA ALA A 19 3.48 -20.10 0.79
C ALA A 19 2.14 -20.16 1.56
N ALA A 20 1.75 -21.32 2.08
CA ALA A 20 0.53 -21.48 2.88
C ALA A 20 0.61 -20.71 4.21
N VAL A 21 1.77 -20.74 4.89
CA VAL A 21 1.99 -19.95 6.11
C VAL A 21 1.93 -18.45 5.81
N LEU A 22 2.59 -18.00 4.74
CA LEU A 22 2.55 -16.59 4.32
C LEU A 22 1.13 -16.18 3.87
N ALA A 23 0.39 -17.06 3.21
CA ALA A 23 -1.01 -16.84 2.87
C ALA A 23 -1.91 -16.70 4.12
N HIS A 24 -1.61 -17.44 5.17
CA HIS A 24 -2.34 -17.34 6.44
C HIS A 24 -2.01 -16.03 7.18
N LEU A 25 -0.76 -15.58 7.11
CA LEU A 25 -0.30 -14.33 7.75
C LEU A 25 -0.74 -13.07 6.98
N PHE A 26 -0.68 -13.10 5.65
CA PHE A 26 -0.93 -11.94 4.77
C PHE A 26 -2.26 -12.00 4.01
N GLY A 27 -3.06 -13.05 4.22
CA GLY A 27 -4.42 -13.17 3.69
C GLY A 27 -4.49 -13.32 2.17
N THR A 28 -5.66 -12.99 1.62
CA THR A 28 -6.02 -13.17 0.21
C THR A 28 -5.09 -12.46 -0.78
N ILE A 29 -4.51 -11.33 -0.38
CA ILE A 29 -3.59 -10.54 -1.22
C ILE A 29 -2.33 -11.30 -1.57
N PHE A 30 -1.77 -12.03 -0.59
CA PHE A 30 -0.58 -12.82 -0.84
C PHE A 30 -0.86 -13.96 -1.83
N ILE A 31 -2.03 -14.59 -1.71
CA ILE A 31 -2.47 -15.65 -2.64
C ILE A 31 -2.62 -15.09 -4.06
N LEU A 32 -3.31 -13.94 -4.20
CA LEU A 32 -3.51 -13.27 -5.49
C LEU A 32 -2.19 -12.81 -6.13
N ALA A 33 -1.27 -12.27 -5.33
CA ALA A 33 0.05 -11.87 -5.81
C ALA A 33 0.89 -13.08 -6.27
N MET A 34 0.78 -14.22 -5.58
CA MET A 34 1.43 -15.45 -6.00
C MET A 34 0.78 -16.06 -7.24
N ALA A 35 -0.55 -16.06 -7.35
CA ALA A 35 -1.28 -16.52 -8.53
C ALA A 35 -0.90 -15.68 -9.75
N GLN A 36 -0.88 -14.36 -9.63
CA GLN A 36 -0.44 -13.45 -10.69
C GLN A 36 0.98 -13.75 -11.19
N ARG A 37 1.90 -14.11 -10.27
CA ARG A 37 3.27 -14.47 -10.64
C ARG A 37 3.37 -15.84 -11.29
N ALA A 38 2.54 -16.80 -10.88
CA ALA A 38 2.48 -18.11 -11.50
C ALA A 38 2.02 -17.97 -12.95
N GLU A 39 0.97 -17.20 -13.17
CA GLU A 39 0.41 -16.91 -14.50
C GLU A 39 1.41 -16.20 -15.41
N GLN A 40 2.13 -15.19 -14.91
CA GLN A 40 3.19 -14.51 -15.66
C GLN A 40 4.36 -15.40 -16.04
N ARG A 41 4.60 -16.50 -15.32
CA ARG A 41 5.61 -17.49 -15.70
C ARG A 41 5.07 -18.45 -16.76
N SER A 42 3.85 -18.93 -16.57
CA SER A 42 3.18 -19.80 -17.52
C SER A 42 3.08 -19.15 -18.91
N SER A 43 2.71 -17.87 -18.97
CA SER A 43 2.60 -17.13 -20.22
C SER A 43 3.96 -16.85 -20.92
N ARG A 44 5.08 -16.91 -20.17
CA ARG A 44 6.43 -16.77 -20.77
C ARG A 44 6.99 -18.10 -21.28
N ASP A 45 6.53 -19.19 -20.69
CA ASP A 45 6.96 -20.54 -21.03
C ASP A 45 5.99 -21.21 -22.03
N ALA A 46 4.95 -20.48 -22.50
CA ALA A 46 3.99 -20.96 -23.49
C ALA A 46 4.71 -21.17 -24.83
N ASP A 47 4.73 -22.42 -25.28
CA ASP A 47 5.25 -22.86 -26.57
C ASP A 47 4.47 -22.19 -27.72
N ASP A 48 5.14 -21.88 -28.83
CA ASP A 48 4.56 -21.28 -30.04
C ASP A 48 3.45 -22.14 -30.70
N ASP A 49 3.25 -23.38 -30.23
CA ASP A 49 2.28 -24.35 -30.77
C ASP A 49 0.89 -24.34 -30.09
N VAL A 50 0.63 -23.40 -29.16
CA VAL A 50 -0.67 -23.33 -28.45
C VAL A 50 -1.74 -22.69 -29.33
N PRO A 51 -2.95 -23.31 -29.47
CA PRO A 51 -4.05 -22.74 -30.24
C PRO A 51 -4.45 -21.34 -29.77
N ALA A 52 -4.79 -20.45 -30.72
CA ALA A 52 -5.09 -19.03 -30.42
C ALA A 52 -6.21 -18.82 -29.40
N HIS A 53 -7.22 -19.71 -29.35
CA HIS A 53 -8.28 -19.63 -28.35
C HIS A 53 -7.79 -19.93 -26.92
N MET A 54 -6.86 -20.87 -26.74
CA MET A 54 -6.25 -21.15 -25.44
C MET A 54 -5.37 -19.99 -24.96
N GLN A 55 -4.63 -19.35 -25.90
CA GLN A 55 -3.85 -18.14 -25.58
C GLN A 55 -4.78 -16.99 -25.16
N ALA A 56 -5.94 -16.84 -25.81
CA ALA A 56 -6.94 -15.83 -25.44
C ALA A 56 -7.52 -16.09 -24.05
N ASP A 57 -7.85 -17.35 -23.72
CA ASP A 57 -8.37 -17.73 -22.41
C ASP A 57 -7.34 -17.49 -21.31
N GLU A 58 -6.07 -17.84 -21.49
CA GLU A 58 -4.99 -17.54 -20.56
C GLU A 58 -4.81 -16.03 -20.34
N HIS A 59 -4.90 -15.23 -21.41
CA HIS A 59 -4.84 -13.77 -21.31
C HIS A 59 -5.97 -13.19 -20.48
N ILE A 60 -7.19 -13.68 -20.63
CA ILE A 60 -8.36 -13.25 -19.85
C ILE A 60 -8.23 -13.70 -18.40
N HIS A 61 -7.79 -14.93 -18.12
CA HIS A 61 -7.54 -15.40 -16.77
C HIS A 61 -6.50 -14.53 -16.05
N ALA A 62 -5.40 -14.21 -16.71
CA ALA A 62 -4.37 -13.31 -16.18
C ALA A 62 -4.93 -11.92 -15.85
N GLU A 63 -5.84 -11.38 -16.69
CA GLU A 63 -6.46 -10.07 -16.46
C GLU A 63 -7.46 -10.09 -15.30
N VAL A 64 -8.25 -11.15 -15.16
CA VAL A 64 -9.15 -11.36 -14.02
C VAL A 64 -8.34 -11.40 -12.71
N ILE A 65 -7.27 -12.20 -12.66
CA ILE A 65 -6.39 -12.29 -11.49
C ILE A 65 -5.74 -10.93 -11.19
N ARG A 66 -5.30 -10.20 -12.24
CA ARG A 66 -4.72 -8.85 -12.11
C ARG A 66 -5.72 -7.86 -11.53
N SER A 67 -6.96 -7.85 -12.01
CA SER A 67 -8.03 -6.97 -11.56
C SER A 67 -8.42 -7.24 -10.10
N LEU A 68 -8.55 -8.52 -9.70
CA LEU A 68 -8.79 -8.91 -8.31
C LEU A 68 -7.63 -8.49 -7.39
N ALA A 69 -6.40 -8.69 -7.85
CA ALA A 69 -5.21 -8.27 -7.10
C ALA A 69 -5.12 -6.74 -6.97
N ALA A 70 -5.50 -5.98 -8.00
CA ALA A 70 -5.52 -4.52 -7.97
C ALA A 70 -6.51 -4.00 -6.93
N LYS A 71 -7.75 -4.48 -6.94
CA LYS A 71 -8.79 -4.12 -5.97
C LYS A 71 -8.36 -4.44 -4.52
N SER A 72 -7.76 -5.61 -4.31
CA SER A 72 -7.25 -6.00 -2.99
C SER A 72 -6.07 -5.14 -2.53
N ARG A 73 -5.19 -4.73 -3.45
CA ARG A 73 -4.07 -3.81 -3.15
C ARG A 73 -4.56 -2.42 -2.79
N GLU A 74 -5.57 -1.93 -3.48
CA GLU A 74 -6.15 -0.62 -3.23
C GLU A 74 -6.68 -0.50 -1.80
N THR A 75 -7.42 -1.49 -1.33
CA THR A 75 -8.00 -1.52 0.03
C THR A 75 -6.94 -1.55 1.14
N LEU A 76 -5.76 -2.14 0.88
CA LEU A 76 -4.68 -2.25 1.87
C LEU A 76 -3.54 -1.25 1.68
N ALA A 77 -3.52 -0.50 0.57
CA ALA A 77 -2.37 0.31 0.19
C ALA A 77 -1.92 1.29 1.29
N GLY A 78 -2.85 1.93 1.99
CA GLY A 78 -2.54 2.88 3.06
C GLY A 78 -1.88 2.22 4.27
N THR A 79 -2.55 1.22 4.87
CA THR A 79 -2.05 0.54 6.07
C THR A 79 -0.78 -0.27 5.80
N PHE A 80 -0.72 -0.95 4.65
CA PHE A 80 0.47 -1.71 4.24
C PHE A 80 1.67 -0.81 3.99
N ARG A 81 1.48 0.35 3.34
CA ARG A 81 2.52 1.34 3.14
C ARG A 81 3.08 1.83 4.47
N ALA A 82 2.21 2.21 5.41
CA ALA A 82 2.60 2.67 6.73
C ALA A 82 3.37 1.58 7.51
N ALA A 83 2.91 0.32 7.43
CA ALA A 83 3.54 -0.82 8.07
C ALA A 83 4.94 -1.09 7.52
N VAL A 84 5.09 -1.18 6.20
CA VAL A 84 6.38 -1.46 5.55
C VAL A 84 7.36 -0.31 5.76
N PHE A 85 6.89 0.93 5.61
CA PHE A 85 7.70 2.11 5.81
C PHE A 85 8.14 2.21 7.27
N GLY A 86 7.22 2.03 8.23
CA GLY A 86 7.51 2.03 9.65
C GLY A 86 8.53 0.97 10.07
N ALA A 87 8.31 -0.28 9.67
CA ALA A 87 9.23 -1.36 9.98
C ALA A 87 10.63 -1.12 9.40
N ASN A 88 10.71 -0.70 8.14
CA ASN A 88 11.98 -0.43 7.49
C ASN A 88 12.72 0.74 8.11
N ASP A 89 12.02 1.84 8.40
CA ASP A 89 12.60 3.01 9.03
C ASP A 89 13.11 2.69 10.44
N GLY A 90 12.35 1.93 11.23
CA GLY A 90 12.78 1.45 12.54
C GLY A 90 14.03 0.56 12.48
N LEU A 91 14.09 -0.36 11.51
CA LEU A 91 15.25 -1.22 11.30
C LEU A 91 16.53 -0.41 10.97
N VAL A 92 16.41 0.52 10.03
CA VAL A 92 17.56 1.26 9.50
C VAL A 92 18.01 2.36 10.46
N SER A 93 17.06 3.21 10.91
CA SER A 93 17.38 4.35 11.76
C SER A 93 17.96 3.93 13.12
N ASN A 94 17.34 2.93 13.75
CA ASN A 94 17.82 2.47 15.05
C ASN A 94 19.10 1.62 14.95
N LEU A 95 19.28 0.83 13.87
CA LEU A 95 20.59 0.21 13.61
C LEU A 95 21.67 1.27 13.46
N ALA A 96 21.44 2.29 12.64
CA ALA A 96 22.38 3.36 12.41
C ALA A 96 22.75 4.10 13.72
N LEU A 97 21.74 4.42 14.55
CA LEU A 97 21.96 5.03 15.87
C LEU A 97 22.79 4.12 16.79
N VAL A 98 22.42 2.85 16.91
CA VAL A 98 23.10 1.89 17.79
C VAL A 98 24.54 1.67 17.34
N LEU A 99 24.80 1.54 16.04
CA LEU A 99 26.15 1.37 15.50
C LEU A 99 27.00 2.62 15.67
N GLY A 100 26.43 3.82 15.41
CA GLY A 100 27.13 5.08 15.63
C GLY A 100 27.55 5.25 17.09
N VAL A 101 26.63 5.02 18.04
CA VAL A 101 26.95 5.10 19.48
C VAL A 101 27.94 4.01 19.92
N ALA A 102 27.80 2.79 19.42
CA ALA A 102 28.74 1.70 19.75
C ALA A 102 30.15 1.96 19.21
N ALA A 103 30.30 2.64 18.07
CA ALA A 103 31.58 3.03 17.48
C ALA A 103 32.39 3.97 18.39
N THR A 104 31.74 4.79 19.20
CA THR A 104 32.40 5.68 20.17
C THR A 104 33.04 4.92 21.36
N GLY A 105 32.86 3.60 21.47
CA GLY A 105 33.35 2.81 22.58
C GLY A 105 32.54 2.91 23.87
N MET A 106 31.30 3.40 23.79
CA MET A 106 30.41 3.51 24.96
C MET A 106 30.05 2.16 25.59
N ALA A 107 29.76 2.18 26.89
CA ALA A 107 29.32 0.99 27.61
C ALA A 107 28.03 0.40 27.02
N PRO A 108 27.89 -0.95 26.95
CA PRO A 108 26.74 -1.61 26.32
C PRO A 108 25.37 -1.17 26.87
N GLY A 109 25.28 -0.88 28.18
CA GLY A 109 24.08 -0.36 28.80
C GLY A 109 23.68 1.02 28.28
N LEU A 110 24.65 1.88 27.96
CA LEU A 110 24.37 3.21 27.40
C LEU A 110 23.94 3.11 25.94
N VAL A 111 24.56 2.20 25.16
CA VAL A 111 24.14 1.90 23.79
C VAL A 111 22.69 1.41 23.78
N LEU A 112 22.32 0.49 24.68
CA LEU A 112 20.96 -0.02 24.81
C LEU A 112 19.98 1.09 25.21
N THR A 113 20.31 1.91 26.20
CA THR A 113 19.44 3.01 26.63
C THR A 113 19.23 4.03 25.51
N THR A 114 20.26 4.38 24.76
CA THR A 114 20.18 5.28 23.61
C THR A 114 19.30 4.67 22.50
N GLY A 115 19.48 3.39 22.22
CA GLY A 115 18.64 2.69 21.23
C GLY A 115 17.18 2.60 21.64
N VAL A 116 16.86 2.40 22.92
CA VAL A 116 15.48 2.45 23.44
C VAL A 116 14.90 3.87 23.35
N ALA A 117 15.68 4.88 23.67
CA ALA A 117 15.26 6.27 23.50
C ALA A 117 15.00 6.60 22.03
N GLY A 118 15.85 6.16 21.12
CA GLY A 118 15.67 6.29 19.66
C GLY A 118 14.41 5.58 19.16
N LEU A 119 14.18 4.35 19.63
CA LEU A 119 12.95 3.61 19.35
C LEU A 119 11.70 4.40 19.75
N LEU A 120 11.63 4.86 20.99
CA LEU A 120 10.46 5.58 21.49
C LEU A 120 10.25 6.91 20.76
N ALA A 121 11.32 7.70 20.61
CA ALA A 121 11.26 8.98 19.89
C ALA A 121 10.84 8.81 18.44
N GLY A 122 11.41 7.85 17.73
CA GLY A 122 11.07 7.56 16.34
C GLY A 122 9.65 7.03 16.17
N ALA A 123 9.22 6.10 17.02
CA ALA A 123 7.87 5.55 17.00
C ALA A 123 6.80 6.63 17.25
N LEU A 124 6.99 7.51 18.22
CA LEU A 124 6.09 8.60 18.51
C LEU A 124 6.06 9.65 17.40
N SER A 125 7.23 10.03 16.89
CA SER A 125 7.36 10.98 15.78
C SER A 125 6.65 10.48 14.53
N MET A 126 6.87 9.22 14.19
CA MET A 126 6.27 8.61 13.01
C MET A 126 4.75 8.47 13.14
N ALA A 127 4.26 8.08 14.33
CA ALA A 127 2.83 8.02 14.59
C ALA A 127 2.16 9.41 14.51
N ALA A 128 2.80 10.44 15.04
CA ALA A 128 2.30 11.81 14.98
C ALA A 128 2.30 12.33 13.52
N GLY A 129 3.37 12.07 12.77
CA GLY A 129 3.46 12.43 11.36
C GLY A 129 2.39 11.75 10.50
N GLU A 130 2.14 10.48 10.71
CA GLU A 130 1.11 9.73 9.99
C GLU A 130 -0.30 10.21 10.36
N TRP A 131 -0.55 10.51 11.64
CA TRP A 131 -1.82 11.12 12.07
C TRP A 131 -2.10 12.43 11.34
N VAL A 132 -1.14 13.36 11.35
CA VAL A 132 -1.27 14.66 10.69
C VAL A 132 -1.46 14.48 9.19
N SER A 133 -0.66 13.63 8.55
CA SER A 133 -0.72 13.38 7.11
C SER A 133 -2.10 12.86 6.68
N VAL A 134 -2.62 11.84 7.35
CA VAL A 134 -3.93 11.25 7.05
C VAL A 134 -5.07 12.22 7.36
N THR A 135 -4.97 13.00 8.45
CA THR A 135 -5.95 14.04 8.78
C THR A 135 -6.01 15.09 7.68
N SER A 136 -4.85 15.64 7.27
CA SER A 136 -4.79 16.65 6.23
C SER A 136 -5.28 16.15 4.87
N GLN A 137 -5.00 14.89 4.52
CA GLN A 137 -5.53 14.27 3.30
C GLN A 137 -7.06 14.19 3.32
N ARG A 138 -7.65 13.86 4.47
CA ARG A 138 -9.11 13.83 4.65
C ARG A 138 -9.72 15.22 4.58
N GLU A 139 -9.11 16.20 5.23
CA GLU A 139 -9.56 17.60 5.18
C GLU A 139 -9.53 18.17 3.76
N LEU A 140 -8.47 17.87 2.99
CA LEU A 140 -8.38 18.26 1.59
C LEU A 140 -9.44 17.57 0.73
N LEU A 141 -9.73 16.30 1.00
CA LEU A 141 -10.80 15.57 0.32
C LEU A 141 -12.16 16.19 0.67
N ASP A 142 -12.43 16.44 1.95
CA ASP A 142 -13.68 17.09 2.41
C ASP A 142 -13.89 18.47 1.78
N ALA A 143 -12.81 19.25 1.66
CA ALA A 143 -12.86 20.55 0.98
C ALA A 143 -13.11 20.47 -0.53
N SER A 144 -12.89 19.30 -1.14
CA SER A 144 -13.13 19.04 -2.56
C SER A 144 -14.55 18.54 -2.84
N ILE A 145 -15.32 18.23 -1.77
CA ILE A 145 -16.69 17.77 -1.90
C ILE A 145 -17.58 18.93 -2.40
N PRO A 146 -18.31 18.74 -3.50
CA PRO A 146 -19.23 19.75 -3.97
C PRO A 146 -20.32 20.06 -2.95
N ASP A 147 -20.63 21.34 -2.76
CA ASP A 147 -21.73 21.75 -1.88
C ASP A 147 -23.05 21.12 -2.37
N PRO A 148 -23.76 20.33 -1.53
CA PRO A 148 -25.05 19.77 -1.89
C PRO A 148 -26.11 20.83 -2.24
N SER A 149 -25.93 22.08 -1.80
CA SER A 149 -26.82 23.21 -2.17
C SER A 149 -26.66 23.62 -3.63
N ALA A 150 -25.45 23.47 -4.21
CA ALA A 150 -25.19 23.75 -5.61
C ALA A 150 -26.08 22.89 -6.54
N ASN A 151 -26.32 21.63 -6.20
CA ASN A 151 -27.24 20.78 -6.96
C ASN A 151 -28.68 21.29 -6.98
N ARG A 152 -29.13 22.00 -5.94
CA ARG A 152 -30.46 22.55 -5.85
C ARG A 152 -30.62 23.84 -6.66
N ALA A 153 -29.51 24.54 -6.89
CA ALA A 153 -29.51 25.77 -7.69
C ALA A 153 -29.51 25.50 -9.21
N VAL A 154 -29.12 24.30 -9.65
CA VAL A 154 -28.99 23.97 -11.09
C VAL A 154 -30.30 24.24 -11.89
N PRO A 155 -31.52 23.89 -11.41
CA PRO A 155 -32.73 24.16 -12.15
C PRO A 155 -33.06 25.66 -12.33
N ASP A 156 -32.50 26.52 -11.48
CA ASP A 156 -32.73 27.95 -11.45
C ASP A 156 -31.67 28.74 -12.23
N LEU A 157 -30.66 28.03 -12.82
CA LEU A 157 -29.62 28.67 -13.61
C LEU A 157 -30.15 29.21 -14.93
N ASP A 158 -29.62 30.36 -15.33
CA ASP A 158 -29.86 30.92 -16.67
C ASP A 158 -29.12 30.09 -17.73
N VAL A 159 -29.86 29.46 -18.62
CA VAL A 159 -29.32 28.60 -19.67
C VAL A 159 -28.41 29.38 -20.64
N ASP A 160 -28.74 30.66 -20.89
CA ASP A 160 -27.95 31.49 -21.80
C ASP A 160 -26.61 31.93 -21.19
N ALA A 161 -26.55 32.12 -19.89
CA ALA A 161 -25.29 32.41 -19.17
C ALA A 161 -24.36 31.19 -19.04
N ASN A 162 -24.91 29.98 -19.11
CA ASN A 162 -24.23 28.69 -19.10
C ASN A 162 -23.16 28.54 -17.98
N GLU A 163 -23.50 29.02 -16.79
CA GLU A 163 -22.63 29.01 -15.62
C GLU A 163 -22.22 27.58 -15.21
N LEU A 164 -23.09 26.58 -15.51
CA LEU A 164 -22.80 25.18 -15.26
C LEU A 164 -21.58 24.69 -16.06
N ALA A 165 -21.38 25.19 -17.29
CA ALA A 165 -20.20 24.88 -18.09
C ALA A 165 -18.91 25.40 -17.42
N LEU A 166 -18.98 26.54 -16.72
CA LEU A 166 -17.82 27.05 -15.97
C LEU A 166 -17.40 26.11 -14.85
N VAL A 167 -18.35 25.44 -14.20
CA VAL A 167 -18.06 24.43 -13.16
C VAL A 167 -17.31 23.23 -13.77
N PHE A 168 -17.77 22.74 -14.92
CA PHE A 168 -17.12 21.64 -15.62
C PHE A 168 -15.73 22.00 -16.12
N ARG A 169 -15.53 23.22 -16.65
CA ARG A 169 -14.21 23.75 -17.01
C ARG A 169 -13.28 23.86 -15.80
N ALA A 170 -13.79 24.34 -14.66
CA ALA A 170 -13.02 24.40 -13.41
C ALA A 170 -12.60 23.00 -12.90
N ARG A 171 -13.30 21.95 -13.30
CA ARG A 171 -12.96 20.55 -13.01
C ARG A 171 -12.05 19.91 -14.04
N GLY A 172 -11.61 20.66 -15.06
CA GLY A 172 -10.61 20.23 -16.02
C GLY A 172 -11.16 19.76 -17.37
N GLU A 173 -12.46 19.90 -17.64
CA GLU A 173 -13.02 19.64 -18.97
C GLU A 173 -12.61 20.74 -19.95
N SER A 174 -12.42 20.38 -21.23
CA SER A 174 -12.21 21.40 -22.28
C SER A 174 -13.45 22.28 -22.45
N PRO A 175 -13.33 23.49 -23.01
CA PRO A 175 -14.48 24.38 -23.22
C PRO A 175 -15.62 23.70 -23.99
N GLU A 176 -15.30 22.95 -25.06
CA GLU A 176 -16.26 22.28 -25.91
C GLU A 176 -16.96 21.11 -25.19
N GLU A 177 -16.21 20.34 -24.40
CA GLU A 177 -16.74 19.24 -23.59
C GLU A 177 -17.66 19.76 -22.49
N ALA A 178 -17.24 20.82 -21.79
CA ALA A 178 -18.00 21.44 -20.71
C ALA A 178 -19.33 22.01 -21.20
N ASP A 179 -19.32 22.69 -22.36
CA ASP A 179 -20.53 23.25 -22.99
C ASP A 179 -21.49 22.11 -23.41
N ALA A 180 -20.98 21.05 -24.02
CA ALA A 180 -21.78 19.89 -24.40
C ALA A 180 -22.35 19.16 -23.18
N HIS A 181 -21.58 19.04 -22.09
CA HIS A 181 -22.00 18.41 -20.85
C HIS A 181 -23.11 19.24 -20.18
N ALA A 182 -22.94 20.55 -20.06
CA ALA A 182 -23.94 21.45 -19.51
C ALA A 182 -25.26 21.37 -20.31
N ALA A 183 -25.19 21.39 -21.63
CA ALA A 183 -26.37 21.26 -22.50
C ALA A 183 -27.10 19.92 -22.29
N GLN A 184 -26.38 18.82 -22.09
CA GLN A 184 -26.96 17.51 -21.79
C GLN A 184 -27.69 17.50 -20.43
N VAL A 185 -27.14 18.15 -19.42
CA VAL A 185 -27.74 18.26 -18.09
C VAL A 185 -29.05 19.05 -18.18
N PHE A 186 -29.04 20.21 -18.83
CA PHE A 186 -30.24 21.02 -19.02
C PHE A 186 -31.33 20.30 -19.84
N ALA A 187 -30.95 19.61 -20.92
CA ALA A 187 -31.87 18.80 -21.71
C ALA A 187 -32.56 17.70 -20.88
N ARG A 188 -31.85 17.10 -19.94
CA ARG A 188 -32.41 16.08 -19.02
C ARG A 188 -33.34 16.67 -17.97
N ILE A 189 -33.03 17.88 -17.46
CA ILE A 189 -33.87 18.59 -16.48
C ILE A 189 -35.17 19.09 -17.14
N SER A 190 -35.08 19.55 -18.40
CA SER A 190 -36.21 20.09 -19.16
C SER A 190 -37.07 19.01 -19.82
N ALA A 191 -36.67 17.76 -19.83
CA ALA A 191 -37.44 16.66 -20.41
C ALA A 191 -38.72 16.41 -19.58
N PRO A 192 -39.91 16.35 -20.19
CA PRO A 192 -41.13 16.02 -19.46
C PRO A 192 -41.01 14.61 -18.88
N ALA A 193 -41.41 14.43 -17.63
CA ALA A 193 -41.41 13.15 -16.91
C ALA A 193 -42.45 12.20 -17.53
N THR A 194 -42.11 11.58 -18.65
CA THR A 194 -42.91 10.51 -19.26
C THR A 194 -42.45 9.18 -18.64
N GLY A 195 -43.30 8.65 -17.78
CA GLY A 195 -43.39 7.34 -17.18
C GLY A 195 -42.12 6.50 -17.02
N GLU A 196 -41.88 6.04 -15.81
CA GLU A 196 -40.92 4.98 -15.37
C GLU A 196 -39.43 5.17 -15.60
N SER A 197 -38.95 6.17 -16.29
CA SER A 197 -37.53 6.55 -16.23
C SER A 197 -37.37 7.55 -15.10
N GLY A 198 -37.05 7.03 -13.92
CA GLY A 198 -36.92 7.81 -12.72
C GLY A 198 -36.16 9.11 -13.01
N SER A 199 -36.71 10.23 -12.58
CA SER A 199 -36.02 11.49 -12.49
C SER A 199 -34.60 11.19 -11.96
N ILE A 200 -33.57 11.38 -12.81
CA ILE A 200 -32.21 11.34 -12.31
C ILE A 200 -32.20 12.39 -11.22
N PRO A 201 -32.04 12.02 -9.95
CA PRO A 201 -32.04 13.01 -8.91
C PRO A 201 -30.96 14.02 -9.30
N VAL A 202 -31.27 15.33 -9.24
CA VAL A 202 -30.33 16.43 -9.48
C VAL A 202 -29.00 16.22 -8.74
N ARG A 203 -29.03 15.43 -7.69
CA ARG A 203 -27.90 14.87 -6.94
C ARG A 203 -26.86 14.12 -7.80
N ALA A 204 -27.21 13.70 -9.02
CA ALA A 204 -26.28 13.01 -9.93
C ALA A 204 -25.51 13.96 -10.86
N VAL A 205 -25.88 15.22 -10.95
CA VAL A 205 -25.21 16.21 -11.82
C VAL A 205 -23.77 16.48 -11.33
N PHE A 206 -23.60 16.54 -10.02
CA PHE A 206 -22.28 16.66 -9.39
C PHE A 206 -21.89 15.37 -8.66
N ALA A 207 -22.28 14.20 -9.19
CA ALA A 207 -22.11 12.90 -8.55
C ALA A 207 -20.64 12.51 -8.37
N GLY A 208 -20.02 13.13 -7.36
CA GLY A 208 -18.81 12.67 -6.71
C GLY A 208 -19.06 11.79 -5.48
N ALA A 209 -20.24 11.83 -4.87
CA ALA A 209 -20.50 11.28 -3.54
C ALA A 209 -20.21 9.78 -3.36
N GLN A 210 -20.35 8.96 -4.41
CA GLN A 210 -19.98 7.54 -4.34
C GLN A 210 -18.49 7.31 -4.54
N ALA A 211 -17.84 8.10 -5.39
CA ALA A 211 -16.39 8.10 -5.55
C ALA A 211 -15.69 8.60 -4.27
N GLU A 212 -16.30 9.55 -3.58
CA GLU A 212 -15.83 10.17 -2.34
C GLU A 212 -15.88 9.22 -1.14
N ALA A 213 -16.96 8.46 -0.97
CA ALA A 213 -17.05 7.44 0.07
C ALA A 213 -15.94 6.38 -0.09
N GLY A 214 -15.67 5.96 -1.33
CA GLY A 214 -14.56 5.08 -1.66
C GLY A 214 -13.19 5.71 -1.38
N ALA A 215 -13.01 6.99 -1.66
CA ALA A 215 -11.76 7.71 -1.42
C ALA A 215 -11.46 7.84 0.08
N HIS A 216 -12.45 8.13 0.93
CA HIS A 216 -12.30 8.14 2.39
C HIS A 216 -11.92 6.76 2.95
N GLU A 217 -12.51 5.70 2.40
CA GLU A 217 -12.20 4.32 2.79
C GLU A 217 -10.77 3.95 2.40
N GLN A 218 -10.29 4.40 1.24
CA GLN A 218 -8.92 4.20 0.77
C GLN A 218 -7.88 4.93 1.63
N ILE A 219 -8.14 6.16 2.06
CA ILE A 219 -7.25 6.93 2.92
C ILE A 219 -7.16 6.30 4.32
N GLY A 220 -8.22 5.66 4.80
CA GLY A 220 -8.30 5.08 6.13
C GLY A 220 -8.53 6.10 7.24
N THR A 221 -8.39 5.67 8.50
CA THR A 221 -8.56 6.56 9.66
C THR A 221 -7.21 6.99 10.23
N PRO A 222 -7.03 8.27 10.64
CA PRO A 222 -5.78 8.77 11.20
C PRO A 222 -5.27 7.93 12.39
N ALA A 223 -6.18 7.50 13.27
CA ALA A 223 -5.82 6.70 14.44
C ALA A 223 -5.25 5.32 14.07
N LYS A 224 -5.85 4.63 13.10
CA LYS A 224 -5.36 3.31 12.64
C LYS A 224 -4.00 3.44 11.95
N ALA A 225 -3.83 4.47 11.11
CA ALA A 225 -2.59 4.72 10.41
C ALA A 225 -1.45 5.04 11.42
N ALA A 226 -1.69 5.94 12.36
CA ALA A 226 -0.74 6.31 13.40
C ALA A 226 -0.36 5.11 14.29
N LEU A 227 -1.33 4.32 14.74
CA LEU A 227 -1.08 3.14 15.59
C LEU A 227 -0.30 2.06 14.81
N SER A 228 -0.64 1.85 13.55
CA SER A 228 0.09 0.93 12.66
C SER A 228 1.54 1.37 12.51
N SER A 229 1.77 2.64 12.20
CA SER A 229 3.11 3.22 12.05
C SER A 229 3.93 3.08 13.33
N PHE A 230 3.34 3.43 14.49
CA PHE A 230 3.97 3.25 15.80
C PHE A 230 4.39 1.81 16.05
N ALA A 231 3.47 0.86 15.85
CA ALA A 231 3.70 -0.55 16.13
C ALA A 231 4.80 -1.14 15.22
N PHE A 232 4.71 -0.89 13.92
CA PHE A 232 5.68 -1.43 12.96
C PHE A 232 7.06 -0.79 13.10
N PHE A 233 7.14 0.52 13.36
CA PHE A 233 8.41 1.17 13.68
C PHE A 233 9.02 0.59 14.94
N SER A 234 8.24 0.45 16.01
CA SER A 234 8.73 -0.11 17.28
C SER A 234 9.28 -1.53 17.11
N VAL A 235 8.57 -2.39 16.37
CA VAL A 235 9.04 -3.75 16.07
C VAL A 235 10.33 -3.70 15.27
N GLY A 236 10.43 -2.87 14.23
CA GLY A 236 11.65 -2.71 13.44
C GLY A 236 12.81 -2.20 14.27
N ALA A 237 12.59 -1.17 15.08
CA ALA A 237 13.62 -0.55 15.90
C ALA A 237 14.07 -1.40 17.10
N LEU A 238 13.26 -2.37 17.53
CA LEU A 238 13.63 -3.33 18.57
C LEU A 238 14.66 -4.35 18.08
N ILE A 239 14.64 -4.73 16.82
CA ILE A 239 15.47 -5.79 16.26
C ILE A 239 16.98 -5.54 16.46
N PRO A 240 17.55 -4.36 16.16
CA PRO A 240 18.97 -4.10 16.41
C PRO A 240 19.35 -4.07 17.90
N LEU A 241 18.39 -3.96 18.82
CA LEU A 241 18.61 -3.97 20.27
C LEU A 241 18.68 -5.39 20.84
N ILE A 242 18.16 -6.39 20.15
CA ILE A 242 18.10 -7.78 20.64
C ILE A 242 19.46 -8.30 21.14
N PRO A 243 20.60 -8.14 20.42
CA PRO A 243 21.88 -8.59 20.91
C PRO A 243 22.31 -7.93 22.22
N TYR A 244 22.03 -6.63 22.38
CA TYR A 244 22.36 -5.88 23.61
C TYR A 244 21.46 -6.30 24.76
N ILE A 245 20.18 -6.55 24.53
CA ILE A 245 19.24 -7.11 25.51
C ILE A 245 19.68 -8.50 25.97
N ALA A 246 20.24 -9.30 25.04
CA ALA A 246 20.80 -10.61 25.34
C ALA A 246 22.16 -10.57 26.07
N GLY A 247 22.66 -9.36 26.40
CA GLY A 247 23.91 -9.17 27.14
C GLY A 247 25.18 -9.23 26.29
N LEU A 248 25.08 -9.24 24.96
CA LEU A 248 26.24 -9.16 24.07
C LEU A 248 26.85 -7.75 24.13
N SER A 249 28.17 -7.67 23.89
CA SER A 249 28.90 -6.41 23.95
C SER A 249 30.01 -6.34 22.89
N GLY A 250 30.56 -5.15 22.69
CA GLY A 250 31.65 -4.91 21.75
C GLY A 250 31.31 -5.31 20.32
N ILE A 251 32.33 -5.77 19.59
CA ILE A 251 32.20 -6.13 18.17
C ILE A 251 31.20 -7.26 17.93
N THR A 252 31.05 -8.19 18.89
CA THR A 252 30.09 -9.29 18.78
C THR A 252 28.66 -8.78 18.73
N ALA A 253 28.29 -7.81 19.59
CA ALA A 253 26.98 -7.21 19.58
C ALA A 253 26.72 -6.45 18.27
N ILE A 254 27.70 -5.69 17.76
CA ILE A 254 27.64 -4.95 16.51
C ILE A 254 27.37 -5.91 15.33
N VAL A 255 28.18 -6.98 15.21
CA VAL A 255 28.04 -7.94 14.11
C VAL A 255 26.69 -8.67 14.18
N CYS A 256 26.27 -9.10 15.39
CA CYS A 256 24.97 -9.74 15.56
C CYS A 256 23.81 -8.80 15.22
N ALA A 257 23.86 -7.53 15.66
CA ALA A 257 22.84 -6.54 15.34
C ALA A 257 22.74 -6.31 13.82
N ALA A 258 23.88 -6.11 13.15
CA ALA A 258 23.92 -5.97 11.70
C ALA A 258 23.36 -7.23 11.00
N ALA A 259 23.77 -8.43 11.40
CA ALA A 259 23.31 -9.68 10.79
C ALA A 259 21.78 -9.87 10.93
N VAL A 260 21.23 -9.67 12.12
CA VAL A 260 19.78 -9.84 12.37
C VAL A 260 18.97 -8.79 11.60
N VAL A 261 19.41 -7.53 11.59
CA VAL A 261 18.76 -6.47 10.80
C VAL A 261 18.90 -6.76 9.31
N GLY A 262 20.04 -7.26 8.83
CA GLY A 262 20.22 -7.65 7.44
C GLY A 262 19.23 -8.73 7.00
N CYS A 263 19.02 -9.76 7.82
CA CYS A 263 18.00 -10.78 7.59
C CYS A 263 16.58 -10.17 7.55
N ALA A 264 16.28 -9.25 8.47
CA ALA A 264 14.99 -8.57 8.52
C ALA A 264 14.76 -7.69 7.28
N LEU A 265 15.76 -6.93 6.81
CA LEU A 265 15.70 -6.12 5.59
C LEU A 265 15.52 -6.97 4.34
N LEU A 266 16.18 -8.11 4.25
CA LEU A 266 15.97 -9.07 3.15
C LEU A 266 14.54 -9.62 3.17
N ALA A 267 14.02 -9.97 4.34
CA ALA A 267 12.67 -10.48 4.50
C ALA A 267 11.62 -9.41 4.12
N THR A 268 11.72 -8.19 4.67
CA THR A 268 10.79 -7.09 4.36
C THR A 268 10.84 -6.70 2.89
N GLY A 269 12.05 -6.55 2.31
CA GLY A 269 12.22 -6.27 0.88
C GLY A 269 11.67 -7.39 -0.02
N GLY A 270 11.84 -8.64 0.38
CA GLY A 270 11.26 -9.81 -0.29
C GLY A 270 9.74 -9.81 -0.27
N VAL A 271 9.13 -9.57 0.89
CA VAL A 271 7.67 -9.46 1.06
C VAL A 271 7.11 -8.34 0.19
N VAL A 272 7.71 -7.14 0.23
CA VAL A 272 7.32 -6.01 -0.63
C VAL A 272 7.41 -6.37 -2.10
N GLY A 273 8.49 -7.08 -2.50
CA GLY A 273 8.66 -7.56 -3.87
C GLY A 273 7.52 -8.48 -4.31
N VAL A 274 7.15 -9.45 -3.47
CA VAL A 274 6.05 -10.38 -3.75
C VAL A 274 4.72 -9.65 -3.87
N LEU A 275 4.37 -8.81 -2.88
CA LEU A 275 3.09 -8.10 -2.84
C LEU A 275 2.95 -7.08 -3.97
N SER A 276 4.07 -6.51 -4.44
CA SER A 276 4.09 -5.61 -5.62
C SER A 276 4.04 -6.36 -6.96
N GLY A 277 4.00 -7.71 -6.98
CA GLY A 277 4.07 -8.50 -8.21
C GLY A 277 5.43 -8.46 -8.91
N GLN A 278 6.48 -7.98 -8.24
CA GLN A 278 7.83 -7.82 -8.79
C GLN A 278 8.80 -8.89 -8.26
N ALA A 279 9.98 -9.02 -8.88
CA ALA A 279 10.99 -9.96 -8.41
C ALA A 279 11.45 -9.61 -6.98
N PRO A 280 11.38 -10.55 -5.99
CA PRO A 280 11.69 -10.25 -4.60
C PRO A 280 13.20 -10.05 -4.36
N ALA A 281 14.06 -10.78 -5.06
CA ALA A 281 15.49 -10.73 -4.81
C ALA A 281 16.14 -9.36 -5.08
N PRO A 282 15.91 -8.67 -6.21
CA PRO A 282 16.46 -7.33 -6.43
C PRO A 282 15.96 -6.31 -5.40
N ARG A 283 14.71 -6.43 -4.95
CA ARG A 283 14.14 -5.52 -3.95
C ARG A 283 14.71 -5.77 -2.56
N ALA A 284 14.86 -7.04 -2.17
CA ALA A 284 15.52 -7.42 -0.94
C ALA A 284 16.96 -6.90 -0.88
N LEU A 285 17.73 -7.10 -1.96
CA LEU A 285 19.11 -6.61 -2.05
C LEU A 285 19.19 -5.07 -2.03
N ARG A 286 18.29 -4.38 -2.72
CA ARG A 286 18.23 -2.92 -2.67
C ARG A 286 17.96 -2.42 -1.26
N GLN A 287 17.01 -3.05 -0.54
CA GLN A 287 16.66 -2.71 0.82
C GLN A 287 17.87 -2.89 1.76
N LEU A 288 18.57 -4.01 1.63
CA LEU A 288 19.79 -4.31 2.36
C LEU A 288 20.88 -3.26 2.09
N ALA A 289 21.11 -2.93 0.82
CA ALA A 289 22.14 -1.95 0.41
C ALA A 289 21.86 -0.55 0.99
N ILE A 290 20.59 -0.10 0.95
CA ILE A 290 20.20 1.18 1.54
C ILE A 290 20.40 1.16 3.07
N GLY A 291 19.93 0.11 3.75
CA GLY A 291 20.03 0.01 5.21
C GLY A 291 21.49 -0.04 5.70
N TYR A 292 22.31 -0.86 5.07
CA TYR A 292 23.73 -0.93 5.44
C TYR A 292 24.52 0.31 5.00
N GLY A 293 24.14 0.97 3.90
CA GLY A 293 24.74 2.23 3.50
C GLY A 293 24.53 3.31 4.56
N ALA A 294 23.30 3.46 5.07
CA ALA A 294 22.99 4.40 6.15
C ALA A 294 23.76 4.04 7.45
N ALA A 295 23.75 2.76 7.83
CA ALA A 295 24.45 2.29 9.03
C ALA A 295 25.98 2.49 8.93
N ALA A 296 26.57 2.26 7.76
CA ALA A 296 28.01 2.49 7.53
C ALA A 296 28.40 3.96 7.68
N VAL A 297 27.56 4.88 7.13
CA VAL A 297 27.81 6.33 7.26
C VAL A 297 27.83 6.73 8.73
N THR A 298 26.84 6.31 9.52
CA THR A 298 26.76 6.67 10.94
C THR A 298 27.86 6.02 11.77
N TYR A 299 28.25 4.78 11.46
CA TYR A 299 29.37 4.11 12.12
C TYR A 299 30.72 4.78 11.87
N LEU A 300 30.93 5.32 10.67
CA LEU A 300 32.16 6.03 10.32
C LEU A 300 32.24 7.44 10.92
N LEU A 301 31.10 8.02 11.30
CA LEU A 301 31.02 9.34 11.93
C LEU A 301 31.14 9.27 13.46
N GLY A 302 30.85 8.15 14.08
CA GLY A 302 31.00 7.90 15.53
C GLY A 302 32.39 7.36 15.84
#